data_24c2c99131ec4ad67abf67a2ce83fb7b
#
_entry.id   24c2c99131ec4ad67abf67a2ce83fb7b
#
_cell.length_a   1.000
_cell.length_b   1.000
_cell.length_c   1.000
_cell.angle_alpha   90.00
_cell.angle_beta   90.00
_cell.angle_gamma   90.00
#
_symmetry.space_group_name_H-M   'P 1'
#
loop_
_entity.id
_entity.type
_entity.pdbx_description
1 polymer ?
#
loop_
_entity_poly.entity_id
_entity_poly.type
_entity_poly.pdbx_seq_one_letter_code
_entity_poly.pdbx_strand_id
1 'polypeptide(L)'
;MTETLVSSSKKEVVIGFGRRFVMIGERINPTGRKLLAAEMAAGDYSRVVAEALAQVEAGAQMLDVNAGIPLADEPKILADCVKLVQETVDVPLSIDSSIVDALAAGLEVYKGKPLVNSVTGEEERLERVLPLVKKYGAAVIAISNDESGISENPDVRFAVAKKIVERAMDHGVSREDVVVDPLVMPVGAINDAGAKLMYLLRRLREELKVNTSCGASNFSFGLPNRRGLAASFLPMMIGAGLTSAIMNPLHAEDLQAVLAADVVMGHDPNCAAWIRKYREPAPEGEAGAGGRRERRRAKS
;
A
#
# COMPACT_ATOMS: atom_id res chain seq x y z
N MET A 1 8.51 -17.23 5.35
CA MET A 1 7.98 -16.30 4.31
C MET A 1 8.39 -14.91 4.73
N THR A 2 8.71 -14.06 3.77
CA THR A 2 9.18 -12.68 4.03
C THR A 2 8.05 -11.83 4.60
N GLU A 3 8.31 -11.12 5.68
CA GLU A 3 7.39 -10.17 6.30
C GLU A 3 8.08 -8.81 6.41
N THR A 4 7.45 -7.78 5.87
CA THR A 4 7.90 -6.39 6.02
C THR A 4 7.12 -5.75 7.16
N LEU A 5 7.80 -5.41 8.24
CA LEU A 5 7.22 -4.69 9.35
C LEU A 5 7.36 -3.18 9.12
N VAL A 6 6.27 -2.45 9.24
CA VAL A 6 6.22 -0.99 9.30
C VAL A 6 5.44 -0.58 10.55
N SER A 7 5.76 0.56 11.15
CA SER A 7 5.08 0.98 12.37
C SER A 7 4.97 2.50 12.49
N SER A 8 3.90 2.95 13.14
CA SER A 8 3.84 4.25 13.79
C SER A 8 4.38 4.14 15.23
N SER A 9 4.25 5.20 16.00
CA SER A 9 4.49 5.16 17.46
C SER A 9 3.44 4.34 18.25
N LYS A 10 2.33 3.95 17.61
CA LYS A 10 1.17 3.36 18.29
C LYS A 10 0.73 2.03 17.69
N LYS A 11 1.06 1.74 16.43
CA LYS A 11 0.55 0.60 15.70
C LYS A 11 1.60 0.01 14.76
N GLU A 12 1.65 -1.32 14.68
CA GLU A 12 2.44 -2.07 13.72
C GLU A 12 1.55 -2.63 12.62
N VAL A 13 2.09 -2.70 11.41
CA VAL A 13 1.49 -3.34 10.24
C VAL A 13 2.53 -4.26 9.60
N VAL A 14 2.12 -5.48 9.30
CA VAL A 14 2.95 -6.46 8.62
C VAL A 14 2.43 -6.68 7.21
N ILE A 15 3.26 -6.38 6.21
CA ILE A 15 3.03 -6.74 4.81
C ILE A 15 3.67 -8.11 4.58
N GLY A 16 2.90 -9.10 4.14
CA GLY A 16 3.45 -10.46 4.00
C GLY A 16 2.53 -11.44 3.30
N PHE A 17 3.14 -12.48 2.72
CA PHE A 17 2.42 -13.59 2.12
C PHE A 17 1.68 -14.40 3.20
N GLY A 18 0.39 -14.66 3.01
CA GLY A 18 -0.44 -15.33 4.02
C GLY A 18 -0.89 -14.42 5.17
N ARG A 19 -0.65 -13.12 5.07
CA ARG A 19 -1.25 -12.07 5.89
C ARG A 19 -2.38 -11.41 5.14
N ARG A 20 -3.25 -10.71 5.86
CA ARG A 20 -4.27 -9.87 5.23
C ARG A 20 -3.61 -8.85 4.33
N PHE A 21 -4.23 -8.62 3.17
CA PHE A 21 -3.77 -7.61 2.22
C PHE A 21 -3.72 -6.22 2.86
N VAL A 22 -2.63 -5.48 2.65
CA VAL A 22 -2.46 -4.14 3.24
C VAL A 22 -2.91 -3.07 2.23
N MET A 23 -3.96 -2.34 2.60
CA MET A 23 -4.42 -1.17 1.87
C MET A 23 -3.70 0.07 2.37
N ILE A 24 -2.97 0.74 1.48
CA ILE A 24 -2.28 2.01 1.71
C ILE A 24 -3.13 3.11 1.08
N GLY A 25 -3.70 4.00 1.89
CA GLY A 25 -4.63 5.02 1.42
C GLY A 25 -3.94 6.11 0.60
N GLU A 26 -4.42 6.38 -0.63
CA GLU A 26 -3.81 7.26 -1.64
C GLU A 26 -4.28 8.72 -1.60
N ARG A 27 -5.19 9.10 -0.67
CA ARG A 27 -5.92 10.36 -0.80
C ARG A 27 -5.14 11.61 -0.37
N ILE A 28 -4.04 11.46 0.36
CA ILE A 28 -3.18 12.59 0.73
C ILE A 28 -2.11 12.75 -0.36
N ASN A 29 -2.57 13.17 -1.54
CA ASN A 29 -1.73 13.42 -2.70
C ASN A 29 -2.33 14.59 -3.51
N PRO A 30 -1.60 15.72 -3.67
CA PRO A 30 -2.08 16.90 -4.38
C PRO A 30 -2.10 16.74 -5.90
N THR A 31 -1.47 15.70 -6.45
CA THR A 31 -1.39 15.46 -7.90
C THR A 31 -2.80 15.32 -8.51
N GLY A 32 -3.14 16.19 -9.46
CA GLY A 32 -4.46 16.22 -10.08
C GLY A 32 -5.59 16.77 -9.19
N ARG A 33 -5.29 17.19 -7.96
CA ARG A 33 -6.27 17.67 -6.97
C ARG A 33 -6.01 19.15 -6.66
N LYS A 34 -6.39 20.05 -7.56
CA LYS A 34 -6.09 21.49 -7.52
C LYS A 34 -6.43 22.17 -6.19
N LEU A 35 -7.58 21.83 -5.59
CA LEU A 35 -8.00 22.41 -4.31
C LEU A 35 -7.10 21.95 -3.16
N LEU A 36 -6.80 20.66 -3.06
CA LEU A 36 -5.88 20.13 -2.05
C LEU A 36 -4.49 20.76 -2.19
N ALA A 37 -3.98 20.87 -3.43
CA ALA A 37 -2.70 21.50 -3.70
C ALA A 37 -2.66 22.96 -3.26
N ALA A 38 -3.71 23.73 -3.54
CA ALA A 38 -3.80 25.15 -3.13
C ALA A 38 -3.86 25.30 -1.60
N GLU A 39 -4.66 24.48 -0.91
CA GLU A 39 -4.78 24.48 0.55
C GLU A 39 -3.43 24.12 1.20
N MET A 40 -2.78 23.04 0.77
CA MET A 40 -1.47 22.63 1.30
C MET A 40 -0.38 23.68 1.07
N ALA A 41 -0.36 24.31 -0.12
CA ALA A 41 0.58 25.38 -0.43
C ALA A 41 0.36 26.64 0.43
N ALA A 42 -0.88 26.89 0.85
CA ALA A 42 -1.24 27.97 1.77
C ALA A 42 -1.02 27.63 3.26
N GLY A 43 -0.62 26.39 3.58
CA GLY A 43 -0.48 25.92 4.96
C GLY A 43 -1.81 25.52 5.62
N ASP A 44 -2.89 25.40 4.84
CA ASP A 44 -4.16 24.86 5.33
C ASP A 44 -4.19 23.33 5.11
N TYR A 45 -4.01 22.58 6.18
CA TYR A 45 -4.01 21.13 6.18
C TYR A 45 -5.33 20.51 6.66
N SER A 46 -6.42 21.30 6.77
CA SER A 46 -7.73 20.80 7.24
C SER A 46 -8.23 19.62 6.41
N ARG A 47 -8.04 19.70 5.09
CA ARG A 47 -8.40 18.60 4.17
C ARG A 47 -7.49 17.37 4.33
N VAL A 48 -6.20 17.56 4.61
CA VAL A 48 -5.28 16.44 4.89
C VAL A 48 -5.76 15.66 6.11
N VAL A 49 -6.17 16.35 7.17
CA VAL A 49 -6.76 15.74 8.38
C VAL A 49 -8.04 14.97 8.04
N ALA A 50 -8.97 15.58 7.29
CA ALA A 50 -10.22 14.95 6.91
C ALA A 50 -10.01 13.69 6.06
N GLU A 51 -9.08 13.73 5.09
CA GLU A 51 -8.71 12.58 4.25
C GLU A 51 -8.04 11.47 5.08
N ALA A 52 -7.16 11.82 6.03
CA ALA A 52 -6.53 10.85 6.90
C ALA A 52 -7.56 10.06 7.72
N LEU A 53 -8.47 10.76 8.40
CA LEU A 53 -9.53 10.16 9.21
C LEU A 53 -10.45 9.29 8.37
N ALA A 54 -10.95 9.80 7.25
CA ALA A 54 -11.88 9.09 6.38
C ALA A 54 -11.30 7.78 5.82
N GLN A 55 -10.03 7.78 5.41
CA GLN A 55 -9.37 6.60 4.89
C GLN A 55 -9.15 5.52 5.95
N VAL A 56 -8.77 5.92 7.18
CA VAL A 56 -8.59 4.97 8.29
C VAL A 56 -9.93 4.40 8.73
N GLU A 57 -10.98 5.20 8.82
CA GLU A 57 -12.35 4.75 9.12
C GLU A 57 -12.87 3.77 8.06
N ALA A 58 -12.56 4.01 6.79
CA ALA A 58 -12.89 3.08 5.71
C ALA A 58 -12.14 1.75 5.79
N GLY A 59 -11.00 1.69 6.49
CA GLY A 59 -10.24 0.46 6.73
C GLY A 59 -8.82 0.44 6.16
N ALA A 60 -8.25 1.58 5.75
CA ALA A 60 -6.84 1.66 5.41
C ALA A 60 -5.96 1.27 6.61
N GLN A 61 -4.99 0.41 6.37
CA GLN A 61 -4.03 0.01 7.40
C GLN A 61 -2.80 0.92 7.43
N MET A 62 -2.53 1.64 6.35
CA MET A 62 -1.47 2.63 6.18
C MET A 62 -1.98 3.81 5.35
N LEU A 63 -1.32 4.95 5.43
CA LEU A 63 -1.59 6.10 4.55
C LEU A 63 -0.32 6.48 3.79
N ASP A 64 -0.47 6.76 2.50
CA ASP A 64 0.55 7.38 1.67
C ASP A 64 0.41 8.90 1.74
N VAL A 65 1.51 9.59 2.02
CA VAL A 65 1.55 11.05 2.19
C VAL A 65 2.50 11.65 1.18
N ASN A 66 1.95 12.39 0.24
CA ASN A 66 2.66 13.11 -0.81
C ASN A 66 2.37 14.59 -0.73
N ALA A 67 3.39 15.43 -0.96
CA ALA A 67 3.30 16.88 -0.96
C ALA A 67 3.86 17.53 -2.25
N GLY A 68 3.94 16.78 -3.32
CA GLY A 68 4.48 17.22 -4.61
C GLY A 68 3.62 18.28 -5.29
N ILE A 69 3.86 19.53 -4.92
CA ILE A 69 3.20 20.74 -5.48
C ILE A 69 4.25 21.52 -6.27
N PRO A 70 4.06 21.71 -7.58
CA PRO A 70 5.00 22.48 -8.38
C PRO A 70 5.30 23.86 -7.80
N LEU A 71 6.59 24.21 -7.73
CA LEU A 71 7.08 25.50 -7.24
C LEU A 71 6.85 25.79 -5.74
N ALA A 72 6.39 24.83 -4.96
CA ALA A 72 6.26 24.94 -3.51
C ALA A 72 7.49 24.36 -2.78
N ASP A 73 7.62 24.68 -1.50
CA ASP A 73 8.64 24.11 -0.61
C ASP A 73 8.19 22.71 -0.17
N GLU A 74 8.39 21.73 -1.05
CA GLU A 74 7.93 20.35 -0.81
C GLU A 74 8.54 19.74 0.46
N PRO A 75 9.85 19.88 0.78
CA PRO A 75 10.41 19.37 2.01
C PRO A 75 9.66 19.83 3.26
N LYS A 76 9.37 21.14 3.32
CA LYS A 76 8.63 21.71 4.44
C LYS A 76 7.19 21.19 4.51
N ILE A 77 6.48 21.21 3.40
CA ILE A 77 5.07 20.79 3.33
C ILE A 77 4.94 19.32 3.68
N LEU A 78 5.83 18.46 3.17
CA LEU A 78 5.82 17.02 3.47
C LEU A 78 6.08 16.76 4.96
N ALA A 79 7.06 17.43 5.54
CA ALA A 79 7.35 17.30 6.98
C ALA A 79 6.17 17.77 7.85
N ASP A 80 5.52 18.86 7.50
CA ASP A 80 4.35 19.39 8.20
C ASP A 80 3.17 18.40 8.09
N CYS A 81 2.89 17.85 6.89
CA CYS A 81 1.86 16.84 6.67
C CYS A 81 2.13 15.56 7.45
N VAL A 82 3.37 15.05 7.41
CA VAL A 82 3.77 13.83 8.14
C VAL A 82 3.56 14.01 9.65
N LYS A 83 3.97 15.15 10.23
CA LYS A 83 3.73 15.46 11.65
C LYS A 83 2.25 15.45 11.97
N LEU A 84 1.45 16.18 11.20
CA LEU A 84 0.02 16.33 11.43
C LEU A 84 -0.72 14.99 11.30
N VAL A 85 -0.42 14.20 10.27
CA VAL A 85 -1.08 12.91 10.06
C VAL A 85 -0.75 11.92 11.18
N GLN A 86 0.51 11.85 11.65
CA GLN A 86 0.90 11.01 12.81
C GLN A 86 0.17 11.39 14.10
N GLU A 87 -0.17 12.65 14.28
CA GLU A 87 -0.94 13.14 15.43
C GLU A 87 -2.43 12.84 15.29
N THR A 88 -2.91 12.77 14.05
CA THR A 88 -4.33 12.58 13.71
C THR A 88 -4.77 11.11 13.75
N VAL A 89 -3.91 10.19 13.26
CA VAL A 89 -4.23 8.76 13.14
C VAL A 89 -3.11 7.88 13.69
N ASP A 90 -3.45 6.62 13.99
CA ASP A 90 -2.52 5.66 14.61
C ASP A 90 -1.79 4.77 13.59
N VAL A 91 -2.20 4.80 12.33
CA VAL A 91 -1.64 3.90 11.30
C VAL A 91 -0.26 4.37 10.81
N PRO A 92 0.62 3.44 10.38
CA PRO A 92 1.91 3.78 9.79
C PRO A 92 1.76 4.57 8.48
N LEU A 93 2.79 5.32 8.11
CA LEU A 93 2.81 6.12 6.89
C LEU A 93 3.79 5.59 5.85
N SER A 94 3.41 5.71 4.59
CA SER A 94 4.26 5.75 3.43
C SER A 94 4.60 7.21 3.14
N ILE A 95 5.88 7.54 3.07
CA ILE A 95 6.37 8.90 2.82
C ILE A 95 6.76 8.97 1.35
N ASP A 96 5.94 9.69 0.56
CA ASP A 96 6.02 9.70 -0.90
C ASP A 96 6.58 11.02 -1.43
N SER A 97 7.72 10.94 -2.09
CA SER A 97 8.29 12.04 -2.87
C SER A 97 9.30 11.58 -3.90
N SER A 98 9.33 12.26 -5.05
CA SER A 98 10.42 12.16 -6.01
C SER A 98 11.64 12.99 -5.62
N ILE A 99 11.51 13.92 -4.67
CA ILE A 99 12.59 14.81 -4.19
C ILE A 99 13.24 14.20 -2.96
N VAL A 100 14.55 13.91 -3.03
CA VAL A 100 15.29 13.26 -1.95
C VAL A 100 15.29 14.08 -0.67
N ASP A 101 15.41 15.40 -0.79
CA ASP A 101 15.41 16.32 0.36
C ASP A 101 14.04 16.35 1.06
N ALA A 102 12.94 16.18 0.29
CA ALA A 102 11.60 16.06 0.86
C ALA A 102 11.44 14.72 1.59
N LEU A 103 11.94 13.60 1.03
CA LEU A 103 11.98 12.32 1.74
C LEU A 103 12.76 12.44 3.05
N ALA A 104 13.93 13.08 3.03
CA ALA A 104 14.75 13.28 4.22
C ALA A 104 14.01 14.08 5.30
N ALA A 105 13.34 15.18 4.91
CA ALA A 105 12.56 16.02 5.82
C ALA A 105 11.36 15.28 6.43
N GLY A 106 10.64 14.47 5.63
CA GLY A 106 9.54 13.64 6.12
C GLY A 106 10.02 12.55 7.08
N LEU A 107 11.14 11.88 6.75
CA LEU A 107 11.74 10.84 7.58
C LEU A 107 12.25 11.36 8.92
N GLU A 108 12.81 12.57 8.95
CA GLU A 108 13.36 13.18 10.18
C GLU A 108 12.28 13.41 11.25
N VAL A 109 11.07 13.71 10.83
CA VAL A 109 9.96 14.01 11.75
C VAL A 109 9.07 12.78 12.06
N TYR A 110 9.27 11.69 11.34
CA TYR A 110 8.47 10.48 11.53
C TYR A 110 8.88 9.72 12.81
N LYS A 111 7.88 9.14 13.48
CA LYS A 111 8.07 8.33 14.69
C LYS A 111 7.59 6.90 14.44
N GLY A 112 8.52 5.97 14.38
CA GLY A 112 8.27 4.57 14.07
C GLY A 112 9.14 4.10 12.91
N LYS A 113 8.71 3.02 12.23
CA LYS A 113 9.37 2.50 11.03
C LYS A 113 8.52 2.83 9.80
N PRO A 114 8.85 3.87 9.01
CA PRO A 114 8.09 4.27 7.85
C PRO A 114 8.32 3.36 6.65
N LEU A 115 7.46 3.51 5.63
CA LEU A 115 7.70 3.02 4.28
C LEU A 115 8.13 4.20 3.40
N VAL A 116 9.31 4.16 2.79
CA VAL A 116 9.77 5.18 1.83
C VAL A 116 9.18 4.87 0.45
N ASN A 117 8.54 5.83 -0.17
CA ASN A 117 8.01 5.75 -1.52
C ASN A 117 8.64 6.87 -2.38
N SER A 118 9.68 6.61 -3.19
CA SER A 118 10.24 5.32 -3.54
C SER A 118 11.71 5.43 -4.00
N VAL A 119 12.29 4.30 -4.32
CA VAL A 119 13.55 4.19 -5.03
C VAL A 119 13.34 3.50 -6.37
N THR A 120 14.05 3.91 -7.42
CA THR A 120 14.11 3.26 -8.75
C THR A 120 15.44 2.55 -8.93
N GLY A 121 15.60 1.78 -10.03
CA GLY A 121 16.85 1.11 -10.38
C GLY A 121 17.93 2.01 -10.98
N GLU A 122 17.69 3.31 -11.09
CA GLU A 122 18.68 4.30 -11.51
C GLU A 122 19.79 4.43 -10.46
N GLU A 123 21.05 4.33 -10.87
CA GLU A 123 22.19 4.34 -9.94
C GLU A 123 22.24 5.59 -9.07
N GLU A 124 22.01 6.78 -9.66
CA GLU A 124 21.97 8.03 -8.91
C GLU A 124 20.89 7.98 -7.81
N ARG A 125 19.72 7.40 -8.13
CA ARG A 125 18.60 7.31 -7.21
C ARG A 125 18.90 6.31 -6.08
N LEU A 126 19.49 5.17 -6.40
CA LEU A 126 19.93 4.16 -5.43
C LEU A 126 20.90 4.74 -4.43
N GLU A 127 21.96 5.44 -4.91
CA GLU A 127 23.00 6.03 -4.06
C GLU A 127 22.49 7.17 -3.16
N ARG A 128 21.40 7.84 -3.53
CA ARG A 128 20.83 8.94 -2.73
C ARG A 128 19.74 8.48 -1.75
N VAL A 129 18.92 7.49 -2.11
CA VAL A 129 17.76 7.09 -1.30
C VAL A 129 18.10 5.96 -0.33
N LEU A 130 18.87 4.94 -0.75
CA LEU A 130 19.16 3.78 0.13
C LEU A 130 19.91 4.15 1.42
N PRO A 131 20.87 5.11 1.42
CA PRO A 131 21.44 5.59 2.67
C PRO A 131 20.44 6.22 3.64
N LEU A 132 19.42 6.92 3.12
CA LEU A 132 18.34 7.45 3.97
C LEU A 132 17.48 6.32 4.55
N VAL A 133 17.10 5.34 3.72
CA VAL A 133 16.36 4.15 4.17
C VAL A 133 17.10 3.46 5.31
N LYS A 134 18.41 3.25 5.15
CA LYS A 134 19.27 2.66 6.18
C LYS A 134 19.35 3.52 7.43
N LYS A 135 19.60 4.83 7.28
CA LYS A 135 19.76 5.77 8.39
C LYS A 135 18.54 5.79 9.30
N TYR A 136 17.34 5.77 8.72
CA TYR A 136 16.08 5.85 9.45
C TYR A 136 15.45 4.48 9.77
N GLY A 137 16.13 3.36 9.40
CA GLY A 137 15.62 2.01 9.62
C GLY A 137 14.28 1.76 8.93
N ALA A 138 14.03 2.42 7.81
CA ALA A 138 12.77 2.37 7.08
C ALA A 138 12.66 1.11 6.20
N ALA A 139 11.44 0.75 5.80
CA ALA A 139 11.20 -0.06 4.61
C ALA A 139 11.14 0.84 3.37
N VAL A 140 11.27 0.29 2.16
CA VAL A 140 11.27 1.06 0.91
C VAL A 140 10.51 0.37 -0.20
N ILE A 141 9.71 1.14 -0.95
CA ILE A 141 9.13 0.71 -2.22
C ILE A 141 10.19 0.82 -3.32
N ALA A 142 10.44 -0.30 -4.00
CA ALA A 142 11.39 -0.44 -5.10
C ALA A 142 10.63 -0.52 -6.42
N ILE A 143 10.58 0.57 -7.17
CA ILE A 143 9.89 0.62 -8.47
C ILE A 143 10.77 -0.04 -9.54
N SER A 144 10.22 -1.03 -10.26
CA SER A 144 10.95 -1.87 -11.22
C SER A 144 11.17 -1.20 -12.59
N ASN A 145 11.74 0.03 -12.58
CA ASN A 145 12.27 0.76 -13.72
C ASN A 145 13.67 1.30 -13.43
N ASP A 146 14.43 1.60 -14.45
CA ASP A 146 15.78 2.15 -14.36
C ASP A 146 16.05 3.20 -15.46
N GLU A 147 17.31 3.50 -15.74
CA GLU A 147 17.74 4.46 -16.75
C GLU A 147 17.22 4.16 -18.17
N SER A 148 16.87 2.91 -18.46
CA SER A 148 16.24 2.52 -19.74
C SER A 148 14.74 2.84 -19.81
N GLY A 149 14.16 3.32 -18.71
CA GLY A 149 12.75 3.66 -18.58
C GLY A 149 11.89 2.46 -18.15
N ILE A 150 10.59 2.55 -18.45
CA ILE A 150 9.61 1.53 -18.09
C ILE A 150 9.51 0.49 -19.20
N SER A 151 9.91 -0.75 -18.93
CA SER A 151 9.80 -1.86 -19.88
C SER A 151 8.44 -2.55 -19.81
N GLU A 152 7.87 -2.88 -20.98
CA GLU A 152 6.68 -3.74 -21.03
C GLU A 152 7.00 -5.22 -20.78
N ASN A 153 8.28 -5.61 -20.94
CA ASN A 153 8.72 -6.98 -20.70
C ASN A 153 8.83 -7.26 -19.18
N PRO A 154 8.07 -8.23 -18.65
CA PRO A 154 8.11 -8.57 -17.24
C PRO A 154 9.45 -9.14 -16.77
N ASP A 155 10.22 -9.78 -17.68
CA ASP A 155 11.54 -10.31 -17.31
C ASP A 155 12.57 -9.19 -17.11
N VAL A 156 12.48 -8.11 -17.89
CA VAL A 156 13.31 -6.92 -17.70
C VAL A 156 12.95 -6.25 -16.37
N ARG A 157 11.67 -6.05 -16.09
CA ARG A 157 11.21 -5.50 -14.79
C ARG A 157 11.65 -6.37 -13.60
N PHE A 158 11.63 -7.71 -13.76
CA PHE A 158 12.13 -8.61 -12.75
C PHE A 158 13.65 -8.42 -12.52
N ALA A 159 14.43 -8.28 -13.59
CA ALA A 159 15.88 -8.04 -13.49
C ALA A 159 16.20 -6.72 -12.76
N VAL A 160 15.43 -5.65 -13.08
CA VAL A 160 15.57 -4.36 -12.38
C VAL A 160 15.18 -4.48 -10.90
N ALA A 161 14.07 -5.15 -10.59
CA ALA A 161 13.67 -5.40 -9.20
C ALA A 161 14.75 -6.16 -8.43
N LYS A 162 15.35 -7.19 -9.04
CA LYS A 162 16.47 -7.95 -8.46
C LYS A 162 17.67 -7.05 -8.20
N LYS A 163 18.06 -6.21 -9.17
CA LYS A 163 19.14 -5.21 -9.02
C LYS A 163 18.88 -4.33 -7.81
N ILE A 164 17.69 -3.75 -7.67
CA ILE A 164 17.37 -2.85 -6.55
C ILE A 164 17.46 -3.59 -5.20
N VAL A 165 16.94 -4.81 -5.11
CA VAL A 165 17.02 -5.63 -3.89
C VAL A 165 18.46 -5.92 -3.51
N GLU A 166 19.34 -6.30 -4.47
CA GLU A 166 20.75 -6.56 -4.23
C GLU A 166 21.46 -5.28 -3.78
N ARG A 167 21.23 -4.14 -4.45
CA ARG A 167 21.79 -2.84 -4.07
C ARG A 167 21.31 -2.39 -2.68
N ALA A 168 20.05 -2.61 -2.34
CA ALA A 168 19.54 -2.33 -0.99
C ALA A 168 20.30 -3.12 0.08
N MET A 169 20.56 -4.41 -0.18
CA MET A 169 21.34 -5.26 0.73
C MET A 169 22.79 -4.78 0.84
N ASP A 170 23.42 -4.32 -0.25
CA ASP A 170 24.77 -3.73 -0.23
C ASP A 170 24.85 -2.48 0.66
N HIS A 171 23.78 -1.68 0.70
CA HIS A 171 23.62 -0.54 1.61
C HIS A 171 23.21 -0.94 3.04
N GLY A 172 23.06 -2.24 3.32
CA GLY A 172 22.71 -2.78 4.64
C GLY A 172 21.23 -2.64 4.98
N VAL A 173 20.36 -2.48 3.98
CA VAL A 173 18.90 -2.61 4.12
C VAL A 173 18.54 -4.08 3.96
N SER A 174 17.76 -4.64 4.89
CA SER A 174 17.33 -6.04 4.83
C SER A 174 16.41 -6.28 3.64
N ARG A 175 16.46 -7.49 3.05
CA ARG A 175 15.56 -7.88 1.96
C ARG A 175 14.09 -7.75 2.37
N GLU A 176 13.78 -8.05 3.62
CA GLU A 176 12.44 -7.94 4.18
C GLU A 176 11.90 -6.51 4.15
N ASP A 177 12.77 -5.53 4.14
CA ASP A 177 12.42 -4.11 4.12
C ASP A 177 12.30 -3.54 2.70
N VAL A 178 12.48 -4.37 1.67
CA VAL A 178 12.26 -3.99 0.27
C VAL A 178 10.92 -4.53 -0.21
N VAL A 179 10.01 -3.62 -0.56
CA VAL A 179 8.69 -3.90 -1.13
C VAL A 179 8.72 -3.52 -2.61
N VAL A 180 8.61 -4.49 -3.51
CA VAL A 180 8.75 -4.21 -4.96
C VAL A 180 7.45 -3.69 -5.54
N ASP A 181 7.49 -2.56 -6.25
CA ASP A 181 6.43 -2.14 -7.15
C ASP A 181 6.70 -2.72 -8.55
N PRO A 182 5.88 -3.67 -9.01
CA PRO A 182 6.04 -4.30 -10.31
C PRO A 182 5.60 -3.42 -11.49
N LEU A 183 5.17 -2.18 -11.25
CA LEU A 183 4.61 -1.24 -12.21
C LEU A 183 3.32 -1.74 -12.89
N VAL A 184 2.20 -1.23 -12.41
CA VAL A 184 0.88 -1.50 -12.99
C VAL A 184 0.69 -0.63 -14.23
N MET A 185 0.65 -1.27 -15.40
CA MET A 185 0.42 -0.62 -16.67
C MET A 185 -1.08 -0.54 -17.00
N PRO A 186 -1.54 0.57 -17.64
CA PRO A 186 -2.94 0.69 -18.04
C PRO A 186 -3.33 -0.39 -19.07
N VAL A 187 -4.34 -1.21 -18.74
CA VAL A 187 -4.80 -2.27 -19.65
C VAL A 187 -5.40 -1.71 -20.94
N GLY A 188 -5.89 -0.47 -20.92
CA GLY A 188 -6.35 0.23 -22.14
C GLY A 188 -5.25 0.57 -23.14
N ALA A 189 -4.00 0.64 -22.68
CA ALA A 189 -2.83 0.85 -23.53
C ALA A 189 -2.12 -0.46 -23.91
N ILE A 190 -2.11 -1.44 -22.97
CA ILE A 190 -1.40 -2.71 -23.13
C ILE A 190 -2.36 -3.84 -22.80
N ASN A 191 -2.92 -4.52 -23.81
CA ASN A 191 -3.99 -5.50 -23.66
C ASN A 191 -3.67 -6.66 -22.71
N ASP A 192 -2.42 -7.12 -22.64
CA ASP A 192 -1.96 -8.23 -21.82
C ASP A 192 -1.29 -7.78 -20.49
N ALA A 193 -1.42 -6.49 -20.13
CA ALA A 193 -0.80 -5.92 -18.94
C ALA A 193 -1.13 -6.71 -17.67
N GLY A 194 -2.37 -7.17 -17.49
CA GLY A 194 -2.78 -7.97 -16.34
C GLY A 194 -2.10 -9.34 -16.30
N ALA A 195 -2.02 -10.02 -17.42
CA ALA A 195 -1.36 -11.34 -17.51
C ALA A 195 0.16 -11.23 -17.25
N LYS A 196 0.82 -10.24 -17.85
CA LYS A 196 2.23 -9.92 -17.60
C LYS A 196 2.50 -9.59 -16.15
N LEU A 197 1.61 -8.83 -15.52
CA LEU A 197 1.74 -8.47 -14.11
C LEU A 197 1.59 -9.69 -13.20
N MET A 198 0.61 -10.55 -13.43
CA MET A 198 0.44 -11.81 -12.66
C MET A 198 1.68 -12.71 -12.78
N TYR A 199 2.25 -12.81 -13.97
CA TYR A 199 3.50 -13.56 -14.18
C TYR A 199 4.64 -12.97 -13.35
N LEU A 200 4.83 -11.64 -13.40
CA LEU A 200 5.88 -10.95 -12.65
C LEU A 200 5.69 -11.10 -11.13
N LEU A 201 4.45 -10.94 -10.61
CA LEU A 201 4.15 -11.10 -9.19
C LEU A 201 4.51 -12.50 -8.67
N ARG A 202 4.21 -13.56 -9.44
CA ARG A 202 4.60 -14.93 -9.06
C ARG A 202 6.11 -15.08 -8.97
N ARG A 203 6.87 -14.55 -9.93
CA ARG A 203 8.34 -14.58 -9.91
C ARG A 203 8.92 -13.80 -8.73
N LEU A 204 8.40 -12.60 -8.44
CA LEU A 204 8.83 -11.81 -7.28
C LEU A 204 8.60 -12.57 -5.97
N ARG A 205 7.45 -13.25 -5.85
CA ARG A 205 7.12 -14.07 -4.68
C ARG A 205 8.00 -15.31 -4.57
N GLU A 206 8.19 -16.05 -5.64
CA GLU A 206 8.81 -17.39 -5.62
C GLU A 206 10.33 -17.34 -5.70
N GLU A 207 10.88 -16.44 -6.53
CA GLU A 207 12.32 -16.34 -6.80
C GLU A 207 13.00 -15.31 -5.89
N LEU A 208 12.52 -14.07 -5.86
CA LEU A 208 13.10 -13.02 -5.01
C LEU A 208 12.62 -13.07 -3.56
N LYS A 209 11.44 -13.64 -3.30
CA LYS A 209 10.82 -13.74 -1.98
C LYS A 209 10.68 -12.38 -1.30
N VAL A 210 10.20 -11.38 -2.04
CA VAL A 210 9.96 -10.01 -1.57
C VAL A 210 8.47 -9.70 -1.60
N ASN A 211 8.03 -8.84 -0.68
CA ASN A 211 6.68 -8.30 -0.69
C ASN A 211 6.51 -7.31 -1.84
N THR A 212 5.26 -7.05 -2.20
CA THR A 212 4.93 -6.20 -3.36
C THR A 212 3.88 -5.17 -3.00
N SER A 213 3.96 -4.01 -3.65
CA SER A 213 2.96 -2.94 -3.60
C SER A 213 2.78 -2.34 -4.99
N CYS A 214 1.64 -1.73 -5.25
CA CYS A 214 1.43 -1.03 -6.52
C CYS A 214 0.37 0.06 -6.39
N GLY A 215 0.40 1.03 -7.29
CA GLY A 215 -0.71 1.96 -7.50
C GLY A 215 -1.86 1.25 -8.23
N ALA A 216 -2.82 0.69 -7.50
CA ALA A 216 -3.89 -0.14 -8.06
C ALA A 216 -4.79 0.60 -9.04
N SER A 217 -4.97 1.91 -8.85
CA SER A 217 -5.81 2.77 -9.71
C SER A 217 -5.28 2.92 -11.14
N ASN A 218 -4.00 2.60 -11.39
CA ASN A 218 -3.37 2.74 -12.70
C ASN A 218 -3.89 1.74 -13.73
N PHE A 219 -4.27 0.52 -13.32
CA PHE A 219 -4.69 -0.55 -14.21
C PHE A 219 -5.85 -0.14 -15.13
N SER A 220 -6.84 0.54 -14.57
CA SER A 220 -8.07 0.93 -15.28
C SER A 220 -8.01 2.35 -15.87
N PHE A 221 -6.84 3.00 -15.89
CA PHE A 221 -6.70 4.38 -16.35
C PHE A 221 -7.19 4.54 -17.79
N GLY A 222 -7.99 5.60 -18.04
CA GLY A 222 -8.54 5.91 -19.35
C GLY A 222 -9.77 5.09 -19.77
N LEU A 223 -10.18 4.08 -18.99
CA LEU A 223 -11.33 3.24 -19.33
C LEU A 223 -12.61 3.65 -18.56
N PRO A 224 -13.80 3.37 -19.13
CA PRO A 224 -15.05 3.54 -18.40
C PRO A 224 -15.20 2.46 -17.31
N ASN A 225 -16.08 2.68 -16.33
CA ASN A 225 -16.36 1.76 -15.22
C ASN A 225 -15.08 1.24 -14.53
N ARG A 226 -14.19 2.15 -14.20
CA ARG A 226 -12.88 1.84 -13.59
C ARG A 226 -12.98 0.96 -12.34
N ARG A 227 -14.03 1.16 -11.52
CA ARG A 227 -14.25 0.39 -10.28
C ARG A 227 -14.57 -1.08 -10.55
N GLY A 228 -15.39 -1.36 -11.57
CA GLY A 228 -15.66 -2.74 -11.98
C GLY A 228 -14.38 -3.50 -12.41
N LEU A 229 -13.47 -2.79 -13.11
CA LEU A 229 -12.16 -3.35 -13.46
C LEU A 229 -11.26 -3.53 -12.24
N ALA A 230 -11.21 -2.54 -11.33
CA ALA A 230 -10.40 -2.63 -10.11
C ALA A 230 -10.88 -3.76 -9.18
N ALA A 231 -12.20 -3.92 -9.03
CA ALA A 231 -12.80 -4.99 -8.26
C ALA A 231 -12.48 -6.40 -8.80
N SER A 232 -12.22 -6.54 -10.10
CA SER A 232 -11.74 -7.79 -10.69
C SER A 232 -10.21 -7.93 -10.62
N PHE A 233 -9.49 -6.84 -10.85
CA PHE A 233 -8.03 -6.80 -10.86
C PHE A 233 -7.44 -7.16 -9.49
N LEU A 234 -7.90 -6.53 -8.42
CA LEU A 234 -7.34 -6.70 -7.07
C LEU A 234 -7.32 -8.16 -6.61
N PRO A 235 -8.44 -8.92 -6.63
CA PRO A 235 -8.43 -10.33 -6.24
C PRO A 235 -7.50 -11.20 -7.07
N MET A 236 -7.41 -10.95 -8.38
CA MET A 236 -6.51 -11.69 -9.27
C MET A 236 -5.03 -11.43 -8.93
N MET A 237 -4.67 -10.19 -8.63
CA MET A 237 -3.31 -9.81 -8.25
C MET A 237 -2.94 -10.33 -6.87
N ILE A 238 -3.86 -10.28 -5.89
CA ILE A 238 -3.69 -10.88 -4.55
C ILE A 238 -3.43 -12.40 -4.69
N GLY A 239 -4.23 -13.08 -5.51
CA GLY A 239 -4.03 -14.51 -5.82
C GLY A 239 -2.69 -14.80 -6.52
N ALA A 240 -2.15 -13.86 -7.29
CA ALA A 240 -0.85 -13.97 -7.93
C ALA A 240 0.34 -13.65 -7.00
N GLY A 241 0.09 -13.00 -5.84
CA GLY A 241 1.14 -12.69 -4.87
C GLY A 241 1.31 -11.21 -4.51
N LEU A 242 0.37 -10.34 -4.91
CA LEU A 242 0.36 -8.96 -4.44
C LEU A 242 0.03 -8.91 -2.94
N THR A 243 0.86 -8.21 -2.15
CA THR A 243 0.72 -8.17 -0.68
C THR A 243 0.21 -6.84 -0.14
N SER A 244 0.32 -5.77 -0.91
CA SER A 244 -0.21 -4.44 -0.59
C SER A 244 -0.52 -3.64 -1.84
N ALA A 245 -1.31 -2.57 -1.71
CA ALA A 245 -1.49 -1.59 -2.78
C ALA A 245 -1.80 -0.19 -2.23
N ILE A 246 -1.32 0.82 -2.95
CA ILE A 246 -1.71 2.21 -2.79
C ILE A 246 -3.01 2.37 -3.58
N MET A 247 -4.11 2.64 -2.86
CA MET A 247 -5.46 2.63 -3.42
C MET A 247 -6.40 3.55 -2.62
N ASN A 248 -7.57 3.81 -3.17
CA ASN A 248 -8.60 4.58 -2.47
C ASN A 248 -9.51 3.66 -1.64
N PRO A 249 -9.38 3.61 -0.32
CA PRO A 249 -10.20 2.75 0.55
C PRO A 249 -11.66 3.21 0.65
N LEU A 250 -11.99 4.43 0.18
CA LEU A 250 -13.36 4.96 0.15
C LEU A 250 -14.20 4.36 -0.98
N HIS A 251 -13.60 3.63 -1.91
CA HIS A 251 -14.33 2.92 -2.96
C HIS A 251 -14.83 1.57 -2.40
N ALA A 252 -16.15 1.49 -2.19
CA ALA A 252 -16.77 0.33 -1.54
C ALA A 252 -16.52 -0.97 -2.32
N GLU A 253 -16.55 -0.91 -3.65
CA GLU A 253 -16.34 -2.07 -4.53
C GLU A 253 -14.90 -2.60 -4.42
N ASP A 254 -13.90 -1.71 -4.37
CA ASP A 254 -12.50 -2.07 -4.26
C ASP A 254 -12.21 -2.66 -2.87
N LEU A 255 -12.74 -2.04 -1.82
CA LEU A 255 -12.66 -2.55 -0.45
C LEU A 255 -13.29 -3.93 -0.32
N GLN A 256 -14.50 -4.12 -0.87
CA GLN A 256 -15.19 -5.41 -0.86
C GLN A 256 -14.38 -6.48 -1.58
N ALA A 257 -13.80 -6.15 -2.74
CA ALA A 257 -12.98 -7.08 -3.51
C ALA A 257 -11.74 -7.54 -2.74
N VAL A 258 -11.06 -6.63 -2.04
CA VAL A 258 -9.90 -6.95 -1.19
C VAL A 258 -10.30 -7.85 -0.01
N LEU A 259 -11.37 -7.50 0.72
CA LEU A 259 -11.84 -8.30 1.85
C LEU A 259 -12.31 -9.70 1.43
N ALA A 260 -12.97 -9.80 0.27
CA ALA A 260 -13.36 -11.07 -0.30
C ALA A 260 -12.15 -11.94 -0.71
N ALA A 261 -11.13 -11.31 -1.32
CA ALA A 261 -9.89 -12.00 -1.67
C ALA A 261 -9.17 -12.55 -0.43
N ASP A 262 -9.08 -11.78 0.66
CA ASP A 262 -8.50 -12.24 1.92
C ASP A 262 -9.23 -13.48 2.47
N VAL A 263 -10.57 -13.51 2.40
CA VAL A 263 -11.36 -14.69 2.81
C VAL A 263 -11.05 -15.89 1.91
N VAL A 264 -11.10 -15.72 0.59
CA VAL A 264 -10.89 -16.80 -0.38
C VAL A 264 -9.47 -17.36 -0.30
N MET A 265 -8.48 -16.51 -0.06
CA MET A 265 -7.07 -16.91 0.09
C MET A 265 -6.73 -17.47 1.48
N GLY A 266 -7.67 -17.45 2.44
CA GLY A 266 -7.43 -17.90 3.81
C GLY A 266 -6.59 -16.91 4.65
N HIS A 267 -6.51 -15.66 4.23
CA HIS A 267 -5.79 -14.61 4.93
C HIS A 267 -6.62 -13.94 6.03
N ASP A 268 -7.93 -14.16 6.07
CA ASP A 268 -8.86 -13.68 7.12
C ASP A 268 -9.32 -14.83 8.02
N PRO A 269 -8.61 -15.15 9.11
CA PRO A 269 -8.95 -16.28 9.99
C PRO A 269 -10.40 -16.17 10.50
N ASN A 270 -11.15 -17.28 10.34
CA ASN A 270 -12.56 -17.37 10.69
C ASN A 270 -13.45 -16.33 9.99
N CYS A 271 -13.01 -15.77 8.88
CA CYS A 271 -13.71 -14.68 8.15
C CYS A 271 -14.03 -13.47 9.04
N ALA A 272 -13.18 -13.21 10.03
CA ALA A 272 -13.51 -12.28 11.13
C ALA A 272 -13.69 -10.84 10.65
N ALA A 273 -12.86 -10.37 9.72
CA ALA A 273 -12.95 -9.02 9.19
C ALA A 273 -14.16 -8.88 8.24
N TRP A 274 -14.39 -9.88 7.40
CA TRP A 274 -15.56 -9.94 6.54
C TRP A 274 -16.86 -9.90 7.35
N ILE A 275 -17.00 -10.77 8.35
CA ILE A 275 -18.16 -10.83 9.22
C ILE A 275 -18.38 -9.50 9.95
N ARG A 276 -17.32 -8.90 10.47
CA ARG A 276 -17.41 -7.59 11.16
C ARG A 276 -17.92 -6.49 10.24
N LYS A 277 -17.50 -6.50 8.97
CA LYS A 277 -17.88 -5.47 8.00
C LYS A 277 -19.32 -5.63 7.51
N TYR A 278 -19.80 -6.86 7.32
CA TYR A 278 -21.04 -7.14 6.60
C TYR A 278 -22.13 -7.81 7.43
N ARG A 279 -21.88 -8.14 8.71
CA ARG A 279 -22.93 -8.64 9.59
C ARG A 279 -23.87 -7.49 9.94
N GLU A 280 -25.14 -7.64 9.62
CA GLU A 280 -26.17 -6.74 10.13
C GLU A 280 -26.19 -6.76 11.67
N PRO A 281 -26.33 -5.62 12.36
CA PRO A 281 -26.56 -5.62 13.79
C PRO A 281 -27.82 -6.46 14.09
N ALA A 282 -27.74 -7.32 15.12
CA ALA A 282 -28.91 -8.08 15.55
C ALA A 282 -30.04 -7.10 15.87
N PRO A 283 -31.30 -7.37 15.45
CA PRO A 283 -32.43 -6.50 15.78
C PRO A 283 -32.48 -6.32 17.31
N GLU A 284 -32.60 -5.08 17.74
CA GLU A 284 -32.75 -4.75 19.17
C GLU A 284 -34.02 -5.47 19.70
N GLY A 285 -33.84 -6.56 20.43
CA GLY A 285 -34.96 -7.34 21.00
C GLY A 285 -34.70 -8.83 21.22
N GLU A 286 -33.68 -9.43 20.61
CA GLU A 286 -33.41 -10.89 20.77
C GLU A 286 -32.19 -11.23 21.64
N ALA A 287 -31.80 -10.38 22.56
CA ALA A 287 -30.83 -10.72 23.62
C ALA A 287 -31.54 -11.48 24.75
N GLY A 288 -32.01 -12.70 24.49
CA GLY A 288 -32.71 -13.41 25.60
C GLY A 288 -33.33 -14.78 25.29
N ALA A 289 -32.83 -15.52 24.25
CA ALA A 289 -33.29 -16.91 24.10
C ALA A 289 -32.19 -17.81 23.50
N GLY A 290 -31.04 -17.85 24.18
CA GLY A 290 -29.99 -18.85 23.93
C GLY A 290 -30.38 -20.17 24.56
N GLY A 291 -31.36 -20.87 23.99
CA GLY A 291 -31.73 -22.23 24.41
C GLY A 291 -30.54 -23.18 24.34
N ARG A 292 -30.12 -23.68 25.48
CA ARG A 292 -29.27 -24.86 25.62
C ARG A 292 -29.86 -26.00 24.80
N ARG A 293 -29.26 -26.31 23.64
CA ARG A 293 -29.43 -27.61 22.98
C ARG A 293 -28.66 -28.65 23.81
N GLU A 294 -29.36 -29.32 24.73
CA GLU A 294 -28.91 -30.56 25.35
C GLU A 294 -28.59 -31.59 24.27
N ARG A 295 -27.33 -32.02 24.21
CA ARG A 295 -26.93 -33.21 23.44
C ARG A 295 -27.56 -34.42 24.15
N ARG A 296 -28.68 -34.91 23.65
CA ARG A 296 -29.16 -36.28 23.92
C ARG A 296 -28.11 -37.25 23.36
N ARG A 297 -27.34 -37.87 24.26
CA ARG A 297 -26.63 -39.12 24.01
C ARG A 297 -27.69 -40.21 23.83
N ALA A 298 -27.85 -40.74 22.64
CA ALA A 298 -28.49 -42.04 22.43
C ALA A 298 -27.51 -43.10 22.91
N LYS A 299 -27.88 -43.82 23.99
CA LYS A 299 -27.38 -45.14 24.33
C LYS A 299 -28.28 -46.13 23.61
N SER A 300 -27.73 -46.96 22.80
CA SER A 300 -28.00 -48.39 22.63
C SER A 300 -27.05 -48.94 21.55
#